data_2c0ebe058a1b07d2c27b227df80e3816
#
_entry.id   2c0ebe058a1b07d2c27b227df80e3816
#
_cell.length_a   1.000
_cell.length_b   1.000
_cell.length_c   1.000
_cell.angle_alpha   90.00
_cell.angle_beta   90.00
_cell.angle_gamma   90.00
#
_symmetry.space_group_name_H-M   'P 1'
#
loop_
_entity.id
_entity.type
_entity.pdbx_description
1 polymer ?
#
loop_
_entity_poly.entity_id
_entity_poly.type
_entity_poly.pdbx_seq_one_letter_code
_entity_poly.pdbx_strand_id
1 'polypeptide(L)'
;MKNLKNDLWLWGQRTSGYDGAGYGLPEGNRMTPTEGLSYFGIKNLARVKLSAEADNSFFDDPWLGGAEKLCLSLIGAGGEVPRPDTDEIIALSRRDRRLRAAVMDDFISEKRMKYFTPERLVEIRDRLHTEPSQPIELWSVLYERDFDITPTDRARLFDVTTFWTWYSENLDRYDENLKRIRDITDGGRLMLGIYMYDFGAKCPIDDSRMLRQLEFVNEKYDEGVIEGAILCSNVIADIGLSAVDLTKKYLDNL
;
A
#
# COMPACT_ATOMS: atom_id res chain seq x y z
N MET A 1 -7.10 -18.32 -16.14
CA MET A 1 -6.36 -18.47 -14.87
C MET A 1 -6.22 -17.08 -14.26
N LYS A 2 -6.36 -16.95 -12.96
CA LYS A 2 -5.96 -15.72 -12.25
C LYS A 2 -4.45 -15.55 -12.45
N ASN A 3 -4.00 -14.32 -12.56
CA ASN A 3 -2.57 -13.99 -12.61
C ASN A 3 -2.35 -12.83 -11.66
N LEU A 4 -1.58 -13.07 -10.60
CA LEU A 4 -1.28 -12.09 -9.55
C LEU A 4 -0.78 -10.76 -10.14
N LYS A 5 -0.03 -10.80 -11.23
CA LYS A 5 0.52 -9.59 -11.89
C LYS A 5 -0.56 -8.59 -12.30
N ASN A 6 -1.80 -9.03 -12.60
CA ASN A 6 -2.91 -8.16 -12.97
C ASN A 6 -3.52 -7.42 -11.76
N ASP A 7 -3.35 -7.98 -10.56
CA ASP A 7 -3.85 -7.43 -9.30
C ASP A 7 -2.71 -7.04 -8.34
N LEU A 8 -1.50 -6.93 -8.90
CA LEU A 8 -0.34 -6.39 -8.21
C LEU A 8 -0.29 -4.87 -8.40
N TRP A 9 -0.05 -4.16 -7.31
CA TRP A 9 0.05 -2.70 -7.27
C TRP A 9 1.48 -2.28 -6.92
N LEU A 10 1.91 -1.13 -7.42
CA LEU A 10 3.13 -0.47 -6.96
C LEU A 10 2.78 0.58 -5.90
N TRP A 11 3.44 0.54 -4.75
CA TRP A 11 3.43 1.61 -3.77
C TRP A 11 4.34 2.73 -4.27
N GLY A 12 3.73 3.70 -4.94
CA GLY A 12 4.44 4.74 -5.68
C GLY A 12 4.63 6.01 -4.85
N GLN A 13 5.88 6.35 -4.62
CA GLN A 13 6.28 7.56 -3.89
C GLN A 13 7.09 8.48 -4.80
N ARG A 14 7.23 9.75 -4.41
CA ARG A 14 8.13 10.67 -5.10
C ARG A 14 9.56 10.16 -5.07
N THR A 15 10.33 10.44 -6.10
CA THR A 15 11.76 10.14 -6.14
C THR A 15 12.47 10.72 -4.92
N SER A 16 13.53 10.04 -4.45
CA SER A 16 14.26 10.40 -3.22
C SER A 16 13.39 10.46 -1.96
N GLY A 17 12.21 9.85 -1.98
CA GLY A 17 11.26 9.94 -0.86
C GLY A 17 11.76 9.33 0.45
N TYR A 18 12.73 8.42 0.38
CA TYR A 18 13.36 7.81 1.56
C TYR A 18 14.76 8.35 1.87
N ASP A 19 15.27 9.31 1.07
CA ASP A 19 16.56 9.94 1.36
C ASP A 19 16.48 10.68 2.71
N GLY A 20 17.41 10.37 3.60
CA GLY A 20 17.42 10.94 4.96
C GLY A 20 16.30 10.48 5.89
N ALA A 21 15.43 9.55 5.49
CA ALA A 21 14.31 9.07 6.31
C ALA A 21 14.72 8.15 7.49
N GLY A 22 16.01 7.86 7.63
CA GLY A 22 16.54 7.08 8.75
C GLY A 22 16.32 5.57 8.67
N TYR A 23 16.00 5.05 7.49
CA TYR A 23 15.82 3.61 7.25
C TYR A 23 17.14 2.87 6.95
N GLY A 24 18.26 3.58 6.82
CA GLY A 24 19.54 2.95 6.46
C GLY A 24 19.65 2.56 4.97
N LEU A 25 18.75 3.04 4.14
CA LEU A 25 18.77 2.82 2.69
C LEU A 25 19.86 3.68 2.03
N PRO A 26 20.49 3.21 0.95
CA PRO A 26 21.28 4.06 0.07
C PRO A 26 20.46 5.22 -0.47
N GLU A 27 21.05 6.41 -0.50
CA GLU A 27 20.41 7.61 -1.03
C GLU A 27 20.53 7.70 -2.56
N GLY A 28 19.75 8.57 -3.17
CA GLY A 28 19.87 8.92 -4.58
C GLY A 28 19.01 8.10 -5.51
N ASN A 29 17.91 7.51 -5.01
CA ASN A 29 16.88 6.94 -5.84
C ASN A 29 16.33 7.98 -6.84
N ARG A 30 16.13 7.59 -8.09
CA ARG A 30 15.59 8.43 -9.17
C ARG A 30 14.40 7.82 -9.89
N MET A 31 14.11 6.55 -9.64
CA MET A 31 13.01 5.86 -10.32
C MET A 31 11.67 6.48 -9.95
N THR A 32 10.98 7.01 -10.93
CA THR A 32 9.61 7.52 -10.78
C THR A 32 8.61 6.37 -10.63
N PRO A 33 7.40 6.62 -10.10
CA PRO A 33 6.33 5.61 -10.07
C PRO A 33 6.02 5.01 -11.45
N THR A 34 5.97 5.82 -12.51
CA THR A 34 5.73 5.34 -13.87
C THR A 34 6.85 4.43 -14.39
N GLU A 35 8.11 4.77 -14.12
CA GLU A 35 9.25 3.90 -14.44
C GLU A 35 9.22 2.62 -13.61
N GLY A 36 8.82 2.68 -12.35
CA GLY A 36 8.65 1.50 -11.49
C GLY A 36 7.57 0.54 -12.02
N LEU A 37 6.43 1.05 -12.48
CA LEU A 37 5.41 0.23 -13.15
C LEU A 37 6.00 -0.51 -14.36
N SER A 38 6.74 0.20 -15.20
CA SER A 38 7.39 -0.38 -16.38
C SER A 38 8.46 -1.40 -15.99
N TYR A 39 9.28 -1.09 -14.98
CA TYR A 39 10.34 -1.96 -14.52
C TYR A 39 9.80 -3.31 -14.01
N PHE A 40 8.79 -3.30 -13.16
CA PHE A 40 8.18 -4.53 -12.63
C PHE A 40 7.16 -5.16 -13.60
N GLY A 41 6.80 -4.50 -14.70
CA GLY A 41 5.81 -4.97 -15.66
C GLY A 41 4.42 -5.10 -15.05
N ILE A 42 4.05 -4.22 -14.15
CA ILE A 42 2.74 -4.12 -13.48
C ILE A 42 2.02 -2.85 -13.90
N LYS A 43 0.71 -2.74 -13.61
CA LYS A 43 -0.13 -1.70 -14.22
C LYS A 43 -0.97 -0.91 -13.22
N ASN A 44 -0.98 -1.29 -11.95
CA ASN A 44 -1.77 -0.62 -10.94
C ASN A 44 -0.86 0.19 -10.01
N LEU A 45 -1.24 1.42 -9.73
CA LEU A 45 -0.44 2.35 -8.94
C LEU A 45 -1.22 2.80 -7.70
N ALA A 46 -0.67 2.53 -6.54
CA ALA A 46 -1.03 3.21 -5.30
C ALA A 46 -0.08 4.40 -5.12
N ARG A 47 -0.44 5.58 -5.63
CA ARG A 47 0.35 6.80 -5.46
C ARG A 47 0.11 7.36 -4.07
N VAL A 48 1.12 7.24 -3.24
CA VAL A 48 1.05 7.64 -1.84
C VAL A 48 1.91 8.85 -1.57
N LYS A 49 1.42 9.76 -0.73
CA LYS A 49 2.16 10.95 -0.34
C LYS A 49 2.86 10.75 0.99
N LEU A 50 4.07 11.27 1.06
CA LEU A 50 4.82 11.36 2.31
C LEU A 50 4.33 12.57 3.10
N SER A 51 4.59 12.57 4.41
CA SER A 51 4.18 13.66 5.32
C SER A 51 4.61 15.06 4.89
N ALA A 52 5.69 15.18 4.10
CA ALA A 52 6.19 16.44 3.58
C ALA A 52 5.49 16.93 2.29
N GLU A 53 4.63 16.12 1.68
CA GLU A 53 3.84 16.49 0.50
C GLU A 53 2.50 17.08 0.97
N ALA A 54 2.51 18.37 1.31
CA ALA A 54 1.37 19.03 1.95
C ALA A 54 0.35 19.62 0.96
N ASP A 55 0.68 19.68 -0.34
CA ASP A 55 -0.14 20.35 -1.34
C ASP A 55 -0.85 19.38 -2.28
N ASN A 56 -1.85 19.88 -2.99
CA ASN A 56 -2.67 19.12 -3.92
C ASN A 56 -2.03 18.95 -5.31
N SER A 57 -0.81 19.41 -5.54
CA SER A 57 -0.05 19.15 -6.78
C SER A 57 0.13 17.65 -7.02
N PHE A 58 0.06 16.88 -5.95
CA PHE A 58 0.01 15.43 -5.94
C PHE A 58 -1.05 14.83 -6.88
N PHE A 59 -2.21 15.46 -7.04
CA PHE A 59 -3.29 14.95 -7.89
C PHE A 59 -3.11 15.28 -9.38
N ASP A 60 -2.26 16.25 -9.70
CA ASP A 60 -1.87 16.60 -11.06
C ASP A 60 -0.49 16.03 -11.42
N ASP A 61 0.00 15.07 -10.63
CA ASP A 61 1.31 14.47 -10.76
C ASP A 61 1.43 13.71 -12.10
N PRO A 62 2.43 14.04 -12.95
CA PRO A 62 2.68 13.31 -14.18
C PRO A 62 3.02 11.84 -13.96
N TRP A 63 3.42 11.46 -12.75
CA TRP A 63 3.72 10.09 -12.37
C TRP A 63 2.49 9.17 -12.25
N LEU A 64 1.28 9.70 -12.40
CA LEU A 64 0.07 8.89 -12.56
C LEU A 64 -0.05 8.27 -13.96
N GLY A 65 0.83 8.66 -14.89
CA GLY A 65 0.91 8.11 -16.23
C GLY A 65 1.22 6.61 -16.23
N GLY A 66 0.77 5.90 -17.27
CA GLY A 66 1.06 4.46 -17.44
C GLY A 66 0.26 3.51 -16.54
N ALA A 67 -0.45 3.99 -15.54
CA ALA A 67 -1.29 3.16 -14.70
C ALA A 67 -2.66 2.86 -15.36
N GLU A 68 -3.16 1.63 -15.18
CA GLU A 68 -4.52 1.23 -15.58
C GLU A 68 -5.53 1.43 -14.44
N LYS A 69 -5.09 1.25 -13.19
CA LYS A 69 -5.87 1.54 -11.98
C LYS A 69 -5.06 2.43 -11.05
N LEU A 70 -5.74 3.33 -10.37
CA LEU A 70 -5.16 4.25 -9.38
C LEU A 70 -5.77 4.05 -8.01
N CYS A 71 -4.93 4.03 -6.99
CA CYS A 71 -5.26 4.28 -5.60
C CYS A 71 -4.48 5.51 -5.15
N LEU A 72 -5.11 6.46 -4.48
CA LEU A 72 -4.45 7.69 -4.03
C LEU A 72 -4.51 7.84 -2.52
N SER A 73 -3.49 8.46 -1.92
CA SER A 73 -3.54 8.77 -0.49
C SER A 73 -4.69 9.70 -0.15
N LEU A 74 -5.57 9.22 0.72
CA LEU A 74 -6.55 10.05 1.42
C LEU A 74 -5.89 10.80 2.58
N ILE A 75 -5.01 10.10 3.30
CA ILE A 75 -4.04 10.64 4.25
C ILE A 75 -2.69 10.01 3.98
N GLY A 76 -1.61 10.78 4.10
CA GLY A 76 -0.24 10.30 3.87
C GLY A 76 0.36 9.63 5.10
N ALA A 77 1.61 9.14 4.95
CA ALA A 77 2.41 8.58 6.03
C ALA A 77 2.67 9.58 7.17
N GLY A 78 2.96 9.05 8.35
CA GLY A 78 3.29 9.83 9.55
C GLY A 78 2.13 10.00 10.52
N GLY A 79 2.47 10.25 11.79
CA GLY A 79 1.51 10.24 12.91
C GLY A 79 0.64 11.49 13.06
N GLU A 80 0.80 12.50 12.22
CA GLU A 80 -0.02 13.72 12.27
C GLU A 80 -1.46 13.43 11.79
N VAL A 81 -2.39 14.30 12.19
CA VAL A 81 -3.80 14.21 11.79
C VAL A 81 -4.04 15.20 10.66
N PRO A 82 -3.82 14.81 9.39
CA PRO A 82 -4.13 15.67 8.28
C PRO A 82 -5.64 15.70 8.04
N ARG A 83 -6.11 16.77 7.43
CA ARG A 83 -7.43 16.75 6.79
C ARG A 83 -7.40 15.68 5.68
N PRO A 84 -8.40 14.78 5.62
CA PRO A 84 -8.47 13.83 4.51
C PRO A 84 -8.82 14.55 3.20
N ASP A 85 -8.14 14.17 2.11
CA ASP A 85 -8.31 14.78 0.77
C ASP A 85 -9.56 14.25 0.04
N THR A 86 -10.67 14.04 0.77
CA THR A 86 -11.89 13.40 0.22
C THR A 86 -12.48 14.20 -0.94
N ASP A 87 -12.56 15.53 -0.81
CA ASP A 87 -13.14 16.41 -1.84
C ASP A 87 -12.31 16.38 -3.12
N GLU A 88 -10.99 16.41 -2.97
CA GLU A 88 -10.03 16.37 -4.07
C GLU A 88 -10.09 15.03 -4.82
N ILE A 89 -10.15 13.91 -4.09
CA ILE A 89 -10.29 12.56 -4.65
C ILE A 89 -11.61 12.43 -5.41
N ILE A 90 -12.71 12.90 -4.86
CA ILE A 90 -14.02 12.90 -5.53
C ILE A 90 -13.98 13.76 -6.79
N ALA A 91 -13.38 14.94 -6.73
CA ALA A 91 -13.25 15.82 -7.90
C ALA A 91 -12.39 15.18 -9.00
N LEU A 92 -11.28 14.52 -8.63
CA LEU A 92 -10.42 13.83 -9.59
C LEU A 92 -11.12 12.64 -10.25
N SER A 93 -11.90 11.86 -9.50
CA SER A 93 -12.62 10.69 -10.02
C SER A 93 -13.55 11.03 -11.18
N ARG A 94 -14.07 12.27 -11.22
CA ARG A 94 -14.92 12.76 -12.31
C ARG A 94 -14.14 13.00 -13.60
N ARG A 95 -12.82 13.21 -13.50
CA ARG A 95 -11.90 13.48 -14.61
C ARG A 95 -11.09 12.25 -15.01
N ASP A 96 -10.79 11.37 -14.05
CA ASP A 96 -9.96 10.19 -14.26
C ASP A 96 -10.66 8.91 -13.77
N ARG A 97 -11.16 8.13 -14.72
CA ARG A 97 -11.86 6.88 -14.45
C ARG A 97 -10.95 5.73 -13.99
N ARG A 98 -9.64 5.90 -13.99
CA ARG A 98 -8.70 4.90 -13.45
C ARG A 98 -8.71 4.85 -11.93
N LEU A 99 -9.19 5.91 -11.27
CA LEU A 99 -9.24 5.99 -9.81
C LEU A 99 -10.25 4.97 -9.25
N ARG A 100 -9.74 4.03 -8.46
CA ARG A 100 -10.49 2.91 -7.88
C ARG A 100 -10.52 2.92 -6.37
N ALA A 101 -9.49 3.48 -5.73
CA ALA A 101 -9.35 3.43 -4.30
C ALA A 101 -8.71 4.70 -3.73
N ALA A 102 -8.95 4.90 -2.44
CA ALA A 102 -8.28 5.91 -1.61
C ALA A 102 -7.72 5.23 -0.36
N VAL A 103 -6.44 5.45 -0.05
CA VAL A 103 -5.78 4.75 1.07
C VAL A 103 -5.47 5.69 2.22
N MET A 104 -5.74 5.22 3.42
CA MET A 104 -5.33 5.83 4.69
C MET A 104 -4.04 5.15 5.15
N ASP A 105 -2.90 5.80 4.85
CA ASP A 105 -1.57 5.32 5.24
C ASP A 105 -1.30 5.59 6.72
N ASP A 106 -0.52 4.71 7.38
CA ASP A 106 -0.17 4.79 8.82
C ASP A 106 -1.39 5.11 9.71
N PHE A 107 -2.54 4.46 9.40
CA PHE A 107 -3.81 4.79 10.02
C PHE A 107 -3.81 4.57 11.54
N ILE A 108 -3.10 3.53 12.03
CA ILE A 108 -3.10 3.16 13.44
C ILE A 108 -2.13 4.03 14.23
N SER A 109 -2.65 5.06 14.87
CA SER A 109 -1.96 5.87 15.85
C SER A 109 -2.96 6.51 16.81
N GLU A 110 -2.53 6.82 18.04
CA GLU A 110 -3.42 7.39 19.06
C GLU A 110 -4.11 8.68 18.57
N LYS A 111 -3.35 9.57 17.93
CA LYS A 111 -3.89 10.84 17.40
C LYS A 111 -4.94 10.58 16.32
N ARG A 112 -4.63 9.69 15.36
CA ARG A 112 -5.54 9.36 14.24
C ARG A 112 -6.78 8.63 14.72
N MET A 113 -6.63 7.70 15.68
CA MET A 113 -7.78 7.01 16.27
C MET A 113 -8.74 7.94 17.00
N LYS A 114 -8.24 9.01 17.63
CA LYS A 114 -9.10 10.03 18.26
C LYS A 114 -9.84 10.89 17.22
N TYR A 115 -9.21 11.18 16.09
CA TYR A 115 -9.76 12.04 15.05
C TYR A 115 -10.71 11.29 14.12
N PHE A 116 -10.34 10.09 13.67
CA PHE A 116 -11.14 9.23 12.80
C PHE A 116 -11.99 8.28 13.64
N THR A 117 -13.09 8.81 14.19
CA THR A 117 -14.09 7.99 14.88
C THR A 117 -14.79 7.04 13.88
N PRO A 118 -15.48 5.97 14.34
CA PRO A 118 -16.25 5.10 13.46
C PRO A 118 -17.24 5.88 12.58
N GLU A 119 -17.95 6.85 13.15
CA GLU A 119 -18.95 7.65 12.42
C GLU A 119 -18.28 8.47 11.31
N ARG A 120 -17.12 9.05 11.58
CA ARG A 120 -16.36 9.82 10.57
C ARG A 120 -15.80 8.93 9.46
N LEU A 121 -15.36 7.72 9.78
CA LEU A 121 -14.93 6.75 8.77
C LEU A 121 -16.09 6.31 7.88
N VAL A 122 -17.26 6.06 8.47
CA VAL A 122 -18.48 5.75 7.72
C VAL A 122 -18.85 6.92 6.79
N GLU A 123 -18.83 8.15 7.29
CA GLU A 123 -19.11 9.34 6.45
C GLU A 123 -18.14 9.42 5.26
N ILE A 124 -16.84 9.28 5.51
CA ILE A 124 -15.81 9.31 4.45
C ILE A 124 -16.07 8.21 3.41
N ARG A 125 -16.28 6.97 3.86
CA ARG A 125 -16.54 5.82 2.99
C ARG A 125 -17.80 6.02 2.16
N ASP A 126 -18.90 6.43 2.79
CA ASP A 126 -20.19 6.63 2.11
C ASP A 126 -20.07 7.73 1.05
N ARG A 127 -19.33 8.80 1.33
CA ARG A 127 -19.03 9.84 0.34
C ARG A 127 -18.20 9.30 -0.83
N LEU A 128 -17.18 8.50 -0.56
CA LEU A 128 -16.35 7.87 -1.60
C LEU A 128 -17.14 6.87 -2.46
N HIS A 129 -18.16 6.24 -1.90
CA HIS A 129 -19.01 5.31 -2.65
C HIS A 129 -20.09 6.01 -3.48
N THR A 130 -20.61 7.16 -3.04
CA THR A 130 -21.85 7.74 -3.61
C THR A 130 -21.65 9.02 -4.43
N GLU A 131 -20.64 9.83 -4.11
CA GLU A 131 -20.43 11.13 -4.77
C GLU A 131 -19.60 11.06 -6.07
N PRO A 132 -18.63 10.11 -6.24
CA PRO A 132 -17.87 9.94 -7.47
C PRO A 132 -18.73 9.40 -8.63
N SER A 133 -18.19 9.47 -9.86
CA SER A 133 -18.81 8.86 -11.05
C SER A 133 -18.87 7.32 -11.01
N GLN A 134 -18.05 6.71 -10.17
CA GLN A 134 -18.02 5.29 -9.83
C GLN A 134 -17.55 5.16 -8.38
N PRO A 135 -17.99 4.15 -7.63
CA PRO A 135 -17.53 3.93 -6.26
C PRO A 135 -16.01 3.86 -6.16
N ILE A 136 -15.46 4.54 -5.16
CA ILE A 136 -14.05 4.51 -4.79
C ILE A 136 -13.93 3.77 -3.46
N GLU A 137 -13.12 2.71 -3.43
CA GLU A 137 -12.89 1.92 -2.23
C GLU A 137 -12.05 2.69 -1.22
N LEU A 138 -12.37 2.54 0.06
CA LEU A 138 -11.56 3.06 1.16
C LEU A 138 -10.62 1.94 1.67
N TRP A 139 -9.31 2.15 1.50
CA TRP A 139 -8.30 1.20 1.94
C TRP A 139 -7.59 1.65 3.22
N SER A 140 -7.18 0.70 4.06
CA SER A 140 -6.32 0.94 5.23
C SER A 140 -4.98 0.24 5.11
N VAL A 141 -3.98 0.78 5.80
CA VAL A 141 -2.69 0.13 6.04
C VAL A 141 -2.66 -0.39 7.47
N LEU A 142 -2.39 -1.68 7.64
CA LEU A 142 -2.20 -2.33 8.93
C LEU A 142 -0.89 -3.12 8.93
N TYR A 143 -0.19 -3.09 10.07
CA TYR A 143 1.05 -3.82 10.28
C TYR A 143 0.85 -4.90 11.36
N GLU A 144 1.65 -5.96 11.31
CA GLU A 144 1.63 -7.00 12.34
C GLU A 144 1.94 -6.44 13.74
N ARG A 145 2.77 -5.42 13.81
CA ARG A 145 3.13 -4.74 15.07
C ARG A 145 1.97 -3.98 15.71
N ASP A 146 0.91 -3.69 14.95
CA ASP A 146 -0.23 -2.90 15.40
C ASP A 146 -1.43 -3.77 15.84
N PHE A 147 -1.33 -5.09 15.77
CA PHE A 147 -2.44 -5.99 16.09
C PHE A 147 -3.08 -5.75 17.44
N ASP A 148 -2.26 -5.52 18.49
CA ASP A 148 -2.77 -5.36 19.86
C ASP A 148 -3.45 -4.02 20.12
N ILE A 149 -3.21 -3.04 19.24
CA ILE A 149 -3.74 -1.67 19.37
C ILE A 149 -4.76 -1.33 18.30
N THR A 150 -5.01 -2.24 17.34
CA THR A 150 -5.95 -2.02 16.24
C THR A 150 -7.40 -2.19 16.72
N PRO A 151 -8.22 -1.13 16.71
CA PRO A 151 -9.62 -1.25 17.11
C PRO A 151 -10.42 -1.96 16.03
N THR A 152 -11.04 -3.09 16.37
CA THR A 152 -11.84 -3.90 15.43
C THR A 152 -13.07 -3.18 14.89
N ASP A 153 -13.66 -2.28 15.67
CA ASP A 153 -14.79 -1.44 15.27
C ASP A 153 -14.45 -0.50 14.12
N ARG A 154 -13.17 -0.14 13.94
CA ARG A 154 -12.67 0.67 12.82
C ARG A 154 -12.11 -0.18 11.69
N ALA A 155 -11.36 -1.24 12.01
CA ALA A 155 -10.75 -2.11 10.99
C ALA A 155 -11.80 -2.69 10.02
N ARG A 156 -13.02 -2.94 10.49
CA ARG A 156 -14.16 -3.45 9.71
C ARG A 156 -14.82 -2.42 8.78
N LEU A 157 -14.48 -1.14 8.91
CA LEU A 157 -15.10 -0.07 8.12
C LEU A 157 -14.41 0.19 6.79
N PHE A 158 -13.26 -0.43 6.57
CA PHE A 158 -12.52 -0.33 5.31
C PHE A 158 -13.01 -1.39 4.31
N ASP A 159 -13.04 -1.01 3.03
CA ASP A 159 -13.41 -1.95 1.97
C ASP A 159 -12.31 -2.97 1.71
N VAL A 160 -11.06 -2.54 1.85
CA VAL A 160 -9.87 -3.40 1.74
C VAL A 160 -8.86 -3.01 2.81
N THR A 161 -8.30 -4.01 3.47
CA THR A 161 -7.14 -3.83 4.35
C THR A 161 -5.88 -4.29 3.63
N THR A 162 -4.89 -3.41 3.53
CA THR A 162 -3.55 -3.76 3.08
C THR A 162 -2.72 -4.13 4.29
N PHE A 163 -2.26 -5.38 4.36
CA PHE A 163 -1.53 -5.92 5.51
C PHE A 163 -0.04 -6.03 5.21
N TRP A 164 0.80 -5.47 6.08
CA TRP A 164 2.23 -5.32 5.89
C TRP A 164 3.03 -5.93 7.03
N THR A 165 4.10 -6.65 6.72
CA THR A 165 5.04 -7.22 7.69
C THR A 165 6.26 -6.33 7.80
N TRP A 166 6.37 -5.58 8.92
CA TRP A 166 7.39 -4.55 9.12
C TRP A 166 8.80 -5.13 9.37
N TYR A 167 8.87 -6.23 10.12
CA TYR A 167 10.10 -6.98 10.36
C TYR A 167 10.11 -8.26 9.53
N SER A 168 11.14 -8.46 8.70
CA SER A 168 11.19 -9.62 7.82
C SER A 168 11.22 -10.97 8.55
N GLU A 169 11.67 -11.01 9.81
CA GLU A 169 11.60 -12.20 10.64
C GLU A 169 10.16 -12.67 10.91
N ASN A 170 9.20 -11.74 10.92
CA ASN A 170 7.78 -12.05 11.13
C ASN A 170 7.12 -12.69 9.90
N LEU A 171 7.82 -12.74 8.74
CA LEU A 171 7.39 -13.53 7.59
C LEU A 171 7.33 -15.03 7.89
N ASP A 172 8.08 -15.48 8.89
CA ASP A 172 8.03 -16.88 9.34
C ASP A 172 6.68 -17.24 10.00
N ARG A 173 5.85 -16.23 10.33
CA ARG A 173 4.51 -16.37 10.94
C ARG A 173 3.38 -15.91 10.00
N TYR A 174 3.59 -15.89 8.71
CA TYR A 174 2.59 -15.36 7.77
C TYR A 174 1.19 -15.97 7.91
N ASP A 175 1.08 -17.31 8.06
CA ASP A 175 -0.22 -17.96 8.22
C ASP A 175 -0.93 -17.54 9.52
N GLU A 176 -0.19 -17.42 10.63
CA GLU A 176 -0.74 -16.94 11.92
C GLU A 176 -1.18 -15.48 11.80
N ASN A 177 -0.34 -14.64 11.21
CA ASN A 177 -0.62 -13.22 11.02
C ASN A 177 -1.81 -13.01 10.07
N LEU A 178 -1.90 -13.81 9.01
CA LEU A 178 -3.02 -13.76 8.06
C LEU A 178 -4.34 -14.15 8.74
N LYS A 179 -4.33 -15.17 9.59
CA LYS A 179 -5.50 -15.52 10.39
C LYS A 179 -5.88 -14.37 11.32
N ARG A 180 -4.92 -13.80 12.03
CA ARG A 180 -5.17 -12.73 13.00
C ARG A 180 -5.73 -11.47 12.33
N ILE A 181 -5.19 -11.05 11.18
CA ILE A 181 -5.74 -9.90 10.47
C ILE A 181 -7.16 -10.16 9.98
N ARG A 182 -7.48 -11.37 9.54
CA ARG A 182 -8.84 -11.75 9.16
C ARG A 182 -9.82 -11.68 10.32
N ASP A 183 -9.39 -12.08 11.52
CA ASP A 183 -10.22 -11.95 12.74
C ASP A 183 -10.45 -10.47 13.10
N ILE A 184 -9.41 -9.62 13.00
CA ILE A 184 -9.51 -8.19 13.27
C ILE A 184 -10.45 -7.48 12.28
N THR A 185 -10.40 -7.86 11.01
CA THR A 185 -11.22 -7.27 9.93
C THR A 185 -12.55 -7.97 9.70
N ASP A 186 -12.89 -8.98 10.53
CA ASP A 186 -14.12 -9.78 10.41
C ASP A 186 -14.27 -10.47 9.03
N GLY A 187 -13.18 -11.01 8.52
CA GLY A 187 -13.14 -11.65 7.21
C GLY A 187 -13.15 -10.66 6.03
N GLY A 188 -12.88 -9.38 6.29
CA GLY A 188 -12.81 -8.34 5.26
C GLY A 188 -11.81 -8.66 4.14
N ARG A 189 -11.94 -7.93 3.04
CA ARG A 189 -11.08 -8.08 1.86
C ARG A 189 -9.64 -7.66 2.18
N LEU A 190 -8.66 -8.46 1.74
CA LEU A 190 -7.26 -8.27 2.07
C LEU A 190 -6.39 -8.18 0.82
N MET A 191 -5.37 -7.33 0.91
CA MET A 191 -4.19 -7.34 0.04
C MET A 191 -2.92 -7.44 0.89
N LEU A 192 -1.89 -8.13 0.41
CA LEU A 192 -0.62 -8.23 1.13
C LEU A 192 0.39 -7.21 0.61
N GLY A 193 1.03 -6.51 1.54
CA GLY A 193 2.20 -5.67 1.26
C GLY A 193 3.45 -6.54 1.10
N ILE A 194 4.23 -6.26 0.08
CA ILE A 194 5.51 -6.92 -0.20
C ILE A 194 6.61 -5.90 -0.02
N TYR A 195 7.39 -6.04 1.04
CA TYR A 195 8.60 -5.26 1.25
C TYR A 195 9.82 -5.95 0.63
N MET A 196 10.56 -5.20 -0.19
CA MET A 196 11.85 -5.63 -0.75
C MET A 196 13.04 -5.19 0.11
N TYR A 197 12.78 -4.74 1.32
CA TYR A 197 13.73 -4.29 2.33
C TYR A 197 13.15 -4.52 3.72
N ASP A 198 13.95 -4.88 4.70
CA ASP A 198 13.50 -4.99 6.09
C ASP A 198 13.54 -3.60 6.75
N PHE A 199 12.41 -2.90 6.73
CA PHE A 199 12.28 -1.56 7.30
C PHE A 199 12.37 -1.57 8.83
N GLY A 200 11.98 -2.66 9.46
CA GLY A 200 12.05 -2.83 10.91
C GLY A 200 13.48 -3.00 11.41
N ALA A 201 14.24 -3.90 10.80
CA ALA A 201 15.64 -4.14 11.11
C ALA A 201 16.59 -3.17 10.41
N LYS A 202 16.11 -2.36 9.46
CA LYS A 202 16.86 -1.38 8.66
C LYS A 202 18.04 -2.02 7.90
N CYS A 203 17.78 -3.13 7.26
CA CYS A 203 18.79 -3.87 6.50
C CYS A 203 18.15 -4.53 5.25
N PRO A 204 18.97 -4.93 4.26
CA PRO A 204 18.49 -5.75 3.17
C PRO A 204 17.78 -7.01 3.67
N ILE A 205 16.65 -7.35 3.05
CA ILE A 205 15.98 -8.63 3.31
C ILE A 205 16.79 -9.76 2.68
N ASP A 206 16.87 -10.88 3.37
CA ASP A 206 17.51 -12.10 2.85
C ASP A 206 16.74 -12.66 1.64
N ASP A 207 17.48 -13.07 0.60
CA ASP A 207 16.90 -13.56 -0.65
C ASP A 207 15.97 -14.75 -0.45
N SER A 208 16.25 -15.63 0.50
CA SER A 208 15.40 -16.80 0.79
C SER A 208 14.09 -16.38 1.44
N ARG A 209 14.09 -15.34 2.29
CA ARG A 209 12.89 -14.77 2.88
C ARG A 209 12.09 -13.99 1.84
N MET A 210 12.78 -13.26 0.96
CA MET A 210 12.11 -12.56 -0.13
C MET A 210 11.38 -13.52 -1.05
N LEU A 211 12.03 -14.61 -1.44
CA LEU A 211 11.42 -15.64 -2.30
C LEU A 211 10.19 -16.27 -1.62
N ARG A 212 10.32 -16.66 -0.35
CA ARG A 212 9.18 -17.19 0.43
C ARG A 212 8.02 -16.21 0.53
N GLN A 213 8.30 -14.91 0.70
CA GLN A 213 7.27 -13.88 0.71
C GLN A 213 6.49 -13.85 -0.62
N LEU A 214 7.20 -13.88 -1.75
CA LEU A 214 6.60 -13.87 -3.08
C LEU A 214 5.78 -15.14 -3.34
N GLU A 215 6.32 -16.31 -3.00
CA GLU A 215 5.65 -17.61 -3.14
C GLU A 215 4.38 -17.66 -2.28
N PHE A 216 4.45 -17.25 -1.02
CA PHE A 216 3.31 -17.19 -0.12
C PHE A 216 2.20 -16.27 -0.66
N VAL A 217 2.56 -15.07 -1.10
CA VAL A 217 1.59 -14.12 -1.66
C VAL A 217 0.91 -14.71 -2.89
N ASN A 218 1.66 -15.35 -3.79
CA ASN A 218 1.09 -15.98 -4.98
C ASN A 218 0.16 -17.15 -4.62
N GLU A 219 0.56 -18.00 -3.67
CA GLU A 219 -0.26 -19.11 -3.16
C GLU A 219 -1.59 -18.58 -2.59
N LYS A 220 -1.56 -17.58 -1.70
CA LYS A 220 -2.77 -17.03 -1.08
C LYS A 220 -3.68 -16.29 -2.07
N TYR A 221 -3.11 -15.73 -3.11
CA TYR A 221 -3.86 -15.17 -4.23
C TYR A 221 -4.57 -16.25 -5.05
N ASP A 222 -3.89 -17.36 -5.38
CA ASP A 222 -4.46 -18.48 -6.12
C ASP A 222 -5.57 -19.18 -5.33
N GLU A 223 -5.39 -19.30 -4.01
CA GLU A 223 -6.41 -19.80 -3.08
C GLU A 223 -7.62 -18.85 -2.94
N GLY A 224 -7.51 -17.61 -3.39
CA GLY A 224 -8.56 -16.59 -3.23
C GLY A 224 -8.69 -16.04 -1.79
N VAL A 225 -7.66 -16.22 -0.98
CA VAL A 225 -7.59 -15.71 0.40
C VAL A 225 -7.32 -14.21 0.40
N ILE A 226 -6.57 -13.73 -0.58
CA ILE A 226 -6.30 -12.32 -0.83
C ILE A 226 -6.72 -11.93 -2.23
N GLU A 227 -6.96 -10.63 -2.46
CA GLU A 227 -7.40 -10.10 -3.75
C GLU A 227 -6.25 -9.60 -4.64
N GLY A 228 -5.08 -9.46 -4.09
CA GLY A 228 -3.88 -8.96 -4.76
C GLY A 228 -2.79 -8.64 -3.77
N ALA A 229 -1.77 -7.91 -4.23
CA ALA A 229 -0.67 -7.48 -3.39
C ALA A 229 -0.15 -6.10 -3.81
N ILE A 230 0.66 -5.50 -2.93
CA ILE A 230 1.26 -4.18 -3.17
C ILE A 230 2.76 -4.27 -2.96
N LEU A 231 3.53 -3.89 -3.97
CA LEU A 231 4.99 -3.92 -3.96
C LEU A 231 5.56 -2.59 -3.47
N CYS A 232 6.30 -2.58 -2.40
CA CYS A 232 6.95 -1.39 -1.86
C CYS A 232 8.45 -1.40 -2.17
N SER A 233 8.94 -0.49 -2.99
CA SER A 233 8.34 0.59 -3.76
C SER A 233 9.29 1.02 -4.88
N ASN A 234 8.88 1.97 -5.73
CA ASN A 234 9.78 2.54 -6.75
C ASN A 234 11.03 3.17 -6.13
N VAL A 235 10.93 3.79 -4.95
CA VAL A 235 12.03 4.52 -4.31
C VAL A 235 13.13 3.64 -3.71
N ILE A 236 13.02 2.32 -3.82
CA ILE A 236 14.09 1.38 -3.49
C ILE A 236 14.48 0.50 -4.68
N ALA A 237 13.85 0.71 -5.84
CA ALA A 237 13.99 -0.19 -6.96
C ALA A 237 15.29 0.00 -7.77
N ASP A 238 15.95 1.14 -7.66
CA ASP A 238 17.18 1.46 -8.41
C ASP A 238 18.40 1.75 -7.52
N ILE A 239 18.38 1.29 -6.27
CA ILE A 239 19.48 1.49 -5.31
C ILE A 239 20.32 0.22 -5.06
N GLY A 240 20.18 -0.80 -5.91
CA GLY A 240 21.06 -1.98 -5.93
C GLY A 240 20.73 -3.06 -4.90
N LEU A 241 19.47 -3.22 -4.50
CA LEU A 241 19.03 -4.28 -3.59
C LEU A 241 18.80 -5.60 -4.34
N SER A 242 19.44 -6.72 -3.90
CA SER A 242 19.25 -8.05 -4.49
C SER A 242 17.79 -8.51 -4.49
N ALA A 243 17.04 -8.18 -3.44
CA ALA A 243 15.61 -8.49 -3.33
C ALA A 243 14.77 -7.84 -4.44
N VAL A 244 15.18 -6.69 -4.96
CA VAL A 244 14.53 -6.03 -6.09
C VAL A 244 14.72 -6.84 -7.38
N ASP A 245 15.97 -7.24 -7.66
CA ASP A 245 16.30 -8.06 -8.85
C ASP A 245 15.60 -9.42 -8.81
N LEU A 246 15.56 -10.03 -7.61
CA LEU A 246 14.87 -11.30 -7.38
C LEU A 246 13.38 -11.15 -7.62
N THR A 247 12.76 -10.08 -7.09
CA THR A 247 11.34 -9.78 -7.30
C THR A 247 11.04 -9.58 -8.77
N LYS A 248 11.85 -8.79 -9.48
CA LYS A 248 11.70 -8.56 -10.92
C LYS A 248 11.72 -9.89 -11.68
N LYS A 249 12.73 -10.72 -11.42
CA LYS A 249 12.88 -12.05 -12.03
C LYS A 249 11.69 -12.97 -11.73
N TYR A 250 11.19 -12.95 -10.49
CA TYR A 250 10.00 -13.73 -10.11
C TYR A 250 8.78 -13.29 -10.91
N LEU A 251 8.52 -12.00 -11.00
CA LEU A 251 7.38 -11.43 -11.72
C LEU A 251 7.47 -11.67 -13.23
N ASP A 252 8.65 -11.75 -13.81
CA ASP A 252 8.83 -12.05 -15.25
C ASP A 252 8.48 -13.49 -15.60
N ASN A 253 8.38 -14.38 -14.60
CA ASN A 253 8.04 -15.79 -14.78
C ASN A 253 6.57 -16.13 -14.37
N LEU A 254 5.79 -15.14 -13.92
CA LEU A 254 4.33 -15.27 -13.71
C LEU A 254 3.56 -15.07 -15.03
#